data_6f198aa1996ee7c5efb9a34cab7caea0
#
_entry.id   6f198aa1996ee7c5efb9a34cab7caea0
#
_cell.length_a   1.000
_cell.length_b   1.000
_cell.length_c   1.000
_cell.angle_alpha   90.00
_cell.angle_beta   90.00
_cell.angle_gamma   90.00
#
_symmetry.space_group_name_H-M   'P 1'
#
loop_
_entity.id
_entity.type
_entity.pdbx_description
1 polymer ?
#
loop_
_entity_poly.entity_id
_entity_poly.type
_entity_poly.pdbx_seq_one_letter_code
_entity_poly.pdbx_strand_id
1 'polypeptide(L)'
;KEQYLRRREQQASKLKQLLRKVPDAQRAPIYRQLFEIYLHTQADSANLYLQRLEQTPQAYSDASLHAYVLLGRAELLALMGLYPAALEMADKAAALQLKGNDLLHYYRIKRTLYGWMKDFAAETASGGSPAKLTVAYRDSILSLEPAGHGRNIVLIDKLLSEGKVKEASQLAQAEYRRSKANLDVFTLFNLAECYRLSGDYDQAAYYLAETALMDLKAGVKEYEALPLLAELLFQRGDLTRAYNYLICTIQDASYCKARLRSVEASKIFPIIDRAYKEKSQEWTRIERIFFAGVSLLALLLFIAVFYLRRQMKKLSQTRMVLAKTNKQLLETNAHLQMTDKMKEAYIVRYLDRCRDYIEAIGGYRRSLLKLAKAGNMQEVANRLRSDIWEESEQERFYADFDEAFLNLFPNFIEDFNALLLPEAQIYPKNDELLNTELRVFALIRLGFKESKRIAH
;
A
#
# COMPACT_ATOMS: atom_id res chain seq x y z
N LYS A 1 -3.61 -2.41 -6.93
CA LYS A 1 -4.93 -2.85 -6.44
C LYS A 1 -6.06 -2.23 -7.26
N GLU A 2 -6.19 -0.91 -7.34
CA GLU A 2 -7.28 -0.24 -8.07
C GLU A 2 -7.38 -0.66 -9.54
N GLN A 3 -6.25 -0.82 -10.24
CA GLN A 3 -6.23 -1.26 -11.63
C GLN A 3 -6.90 -2.63 -11.82
N TYR A 4 -6.66 -3.58 -10.91
CA TYR A 4 -7.24 -4.92 -10.98
C TYR A 4 -8.73 -4.91 -10.64
N LEU A 5 -9.14 -4.10 -9.66
CA LEU A 5 -10.56 -3.90 -9.35
C LEU A 5 -11.31 -3.29 -10.53
N ARG A 6 -10.73 -2.30 -11.22
CA ARG A 6 -11.31 -1.72 -12.44
C ARG A 6 -11.47 -2.77 -13.56
N ARG A 7 -10.48 -3.65 -13.76
CA ARG A 7 -10.60 -4.74 -14.76
C ARG A 7 -11.75 -5.69 -14.42
N ARG A 8 -11.90 -6.07 -13.15
CA ARG A 8 -12.99 -6.95 -12.71
C ARG A 8 -14.35 -6.28 -12.86
N GLU A 9 -14.49 -5.02 -12.52
CA GLU A 9 -15.72 -4.26 -12.75
C GLU A 9 -16.02 -4.07 -14.24
N GLN A 10 -15.02 -3.93 -15.09
CA GLN A 10 -15.19 -3.94 -16.55
C GLN A 10 -15.74 -5.28 -17.05
N GLN A 11 -15.26 -6.41 -16.51
CA GLN A 11 -15.82 -7.73 -16.86
C GLN A 11 -17.28 -7.84 -16.40
N ALA A 12 -17.58 -7.45 -15.17
CA ALA A 12 -18.95 -7.40 -14.66
C ALA A 12 -19.83 -6.47 -15.49
N SER A 13 -19.32 -5.31 -15.90
CA SER A 13 -20.05 -4.35 -16.75
C SER A 13 -20.41 -4.92 -18.11
N LYS A 14 -19.49 -5.67 -18.75
CA LYS A 14 -19.79 -6.38 -20.01
C LYS A 14 -20.91 -7.40 -19.83
N LEU A 15 -20.89 -8.18 -18.75
CA LEU A 15 -21.96 -9.14 -18.45
C LEU A 15 -23.29 -8.44 -18.16
N LYS A 16 -23.27 -7.32 -17.43
CA LYS A 16 -24.47 -6.48 -17.19
C LYS A 16 -25.04 -5.90 -18.49
N GLN A 17 -24.18 -5.52 -19.44
CA GLN A 17 -24.63 -5.09 -20.77
C GLN A 17 -25.25 -6.24 -21.58
N LEU A 18 -24.65 -7.45 -21.47
CA LEU A 18 -25.19 -8.65 -22.13
C LEU A 18 -26.57 -9.02 -21.58
N LEU A 19 -26.82 -8.89 -20.28
CA LEU A 19 -28.13 -9.11 -19.66
C LEU A 19 -29.26 -8.28 -20.28
N ARG A 20 -28.93 -7.07 -20.78
CA ARG A 20 -29.94 -6.20 -21.44
C ARG A 20 -30.30 -6.67 -22.84
N LYS A 21 -29.50 -7.55 -23.44
CA LYS A 21 -29.66 -7.98 -24.84
C LYS A 21 -30.21 -9.39 -24.98
N VAL A 22 -30.12 -10.20 -23.90
CA VAL A 22 -30.54 -11.60 -23.94
C VAL A 22 -31.94 -11.79 -23.33
N PRO A 23 -32.74 -12.71 -23.87
CA PRO A 23 -34.03 -13.09 -23.29
C PRO A 23 -33.91 -13.66 -21.89
N ASP A 24 -34.98 -13.57 -21.10
CA ASP A 24 -34.97 -14.05 -19.68
C ASP A 24 -34.54 -15.51 -19.56
N ALA A 25 -34.93 -16.35 -20.47
CA ALA A 25 -34.57 -17.78 -20.51
C ALA A 25 -33.05 -18.04 -20.67
N GLN A 26 -32.25 -17.07 -21.07
CA GLN A 26 -30.81 -17.21 -21.29
C GLN A 26 -29.97 -16.45 -20.23
N ARG A 27 -30.62 -15.85 -19.22
CA ARG A 27 -29.92 -15.02 -18.21
C ARG A 27 -29.27 -15.82 -17.10
N ALA A 28 -29.69 -17.04 -16.81
CA ALA A 28 -29.18 -17.84 -15.72
C ALA A 28 -27.65 -18.01 -15.75
N PRO A 29 -27.00 -18.36 -16.86
CA PRO A 29 -25.51 -18.45 -16.90
C PRO A 29 -24.83 -17.12 -16.62
N ILE A 30 -25.44 -15.98 -17.03
CA ILE A 30 -24.86 -14.65 -16.82
C ILE A 30 -24.99 -14.24 -15.34
N TYR A 31 -26.13 -14.52 -14.70
CA TYR A 31 -26.30 -14.29 -13.26
C TYR A 31 -25.32 -15.13 -12.45
N ARG A 32 -25.10 -16.39 -12.84
CA ARG A 32 -24.09 -17.25 -12.22
C ARG A 32 -22.69 -16.63 -12.31
N GLN A 33 -22.26 -16.20 -13.49
CA GLN A 33 -20.96 -15.55 -13.68
C GLN A 33 -20.82 -14.24 -12.87
N LEU A 34 -21.89 -13.44 -12.81
CA LEU A 34 -21.89 -12.22 -12.00
C LEU A 34 -21.82 -12.53 -10.51
N PHE A 35 -22.52 -13.58 -10.05
CA PHE A 35 -22.39 -14.06 -8.67
C PHE A 35 -20.94 -14.46 -8.36
N GLU A 36 -20.30 -15.29 -9.19
CA GLU A 36 -18.91 -15.73 -9.03
C GLU A 36 -17.93 -14.55 -9.04
N ILE A 37 -18.16 -13.51 -9.84
CA ILE A 37 -17.36 -12.29 -9.83
C ILE A 37 -17.49 -11.56 -8.49
N TYR A 38 -18.66 -11.48 -7.90
CA TYR A 38 -18.90 -10.67 -6.73
C TYR A 38 -18.75 -11.41 -5.39
N LEU A 39 -18.77 -12.74 -5.38
CA LEU A 39 -18.80 -13.57 -4.17
C LEU A 39 -17.70 -13.17 -3.16
N HIS A 40 -16.45 -13.05 -3.60
CA HIS A 40 -15.32 -12.70 -2.75
C HIS A 40 -14.89 -11.22 -2.85
N THR A 41 -15.74 -10.37 -3.44
CA THR A 41 -15.46 -8.96 -3.63
C THR A 41 -16.49 -8.03 -3.01
N GLN A 42 -17.78 -8.36 -3.16
CA GLN A 42 -18.88 -7.52 -2.69
C GLN A 42 -20.13 -8.36 -2.42
N ALA A 43 -20.36 -8.73 -1.17
CA ALA A 43 -21.43 -9.64 -0.75
C ALA A 43 -22.84 -9.18 -1.19
N ASP A 44 -23.12 -7.87 -1.15
CA ASP A 44 -24.44 -7.35 -1.56
C ASP A 44 -24.73 -7.59 -3.04
N SER A 45 -23.75 -7.35 -3.90
CA SER A 45 -23.86 -7.64 -5.33
C SER A 45 -23.94 -9.14 -5.61
N ALA A 46 -23.16 -9.95 -4.89
CA ALA A 46 -23.25 -11.41 -4.97
C ALA A 46 -24.65 -11.89 -4.60
N ASN A 47 -25.19 -11.42 -3.47
CA ASN A 47 -26.55 -11.76 -3.04
C ASN A 47 -27.61 -11.37 -4.09
N LEU A 48 -27.49 -10.17 -4.67
CA LEU A 48 -28.41 -9.70 -5.70
C LEU A 48 -28.43 -10.64 -6.92
N TYR A 49 -27.24 -11.04 -7.41
CA TYR A 49 -27.20 -11.89 -8.60
C TYR A 49 -27.56 -13.34 -8.28
N LEU A 50 -27.28 -13.83 -7.09
CA LEU A 50 -27.76 -15.14 -6.63
C LEU A 50 -29.28 -15.18 -6.51
N GLN A 51 -29.91 -14.14 -5.97
CA GLN A 51 -31.38 -14.03 -5.93
C GLN A 51 -31.99 -13.99 -7.33
N ARG A 52 -31.38 -13.24 -8.25
CA ARG A 52 -31.85 -13.22 -9.64
C ARG A 52 -31.68 -14.57 -10.32
N LEU A 53 -30.60 -15.30 -10.04
CA LEU A 53 -30.40 -16.66 -10.54
C LEU A 53 -31.48 -17.61 -9.98
N GLU A 54 -31.77 -17.54 -8.69
CA GLU A 54 -32.80 -18.33 -8.02
C GLU A 54 -34.20 -18.12 -8.62
N GLN A 55 -34.51 -16.88 -9.05
CA GLN A 55 -35.80 -16.52 -9.66
C GLN A 55 -35.95 -17.00 -11.11
N THR A 56 -34.89 -17.56 -11.73
CA THR A 56 -35.00 -18.08 -13.11
C THR A 56 -35.76 -19.41 -13.13
N PRO A 57 -36.55 -19.68 -14.18
CA PRO A 57 -37.24 -20.97 -14.33
C PRO A 57 -36.27 -22.17 -14.29
N GLN A 58 -35.08 -22.01 -14.81
CA GLN A 58 -34.04 -23.02 -14.83
C GLN A 58 -33.62 -23.44 -13.43
N ALA A 59 -33.57 -22.51 -12.45
CA ALA A 59 -33.19 -22.81 -11.08
C ALA A 59 -34.16 -23.78 -10.40
N TYR A 60 -35.37 -23.92 -10.89
CA TYR A 60 -36.36 -24.88 -10.37
C TYR A 60 -36.46 -26.17 -11.22
N SER A 61 -36.16 -26.10 -12.48
CA SER A 61 -36.26 -27.26 -13.40
C SER A 61 -34.97 -28.09 -13.45
N ASP A 62 -33.82 -27.48 -13.16
CA ASP A 62 -32.49 -28.12 -13.13
C ASP A 62 -32.04 -28.34 -11.71
N ALA A 63 -32.01 -29.59 -11.24
CA ALA A 63 -31.63 -29.95 -9.90
C ALA A 63 -30.17 -29.57 -9.56
N SER A 64 -29.24 -29.62 -10.53
CA SER A 64 -27.84 -29.21 -10.36
C SER A 64 -27.74 -27.69 -10.17
N LEU A 65 -28.49 -26.91 -10.97
CA LEU A 65 -28.51 -25.45 -10.80
C LEU A 65 -29.20 -25.06 -9.49
N HIS A 66 -30.26 -25.77 -9.08
CA HIS A 66 -30.89 -25.55 -7.78
C HIS A 66 -29.91 -25.82 -6.61
N ALA A 67 -29.21 -26.95 -6.68
CA ALA A 67 -28.13 -27.24 -5.72
C ALA A 67 -27.04 -26.18 -5.70
N TYR A 68 -26.60 -25.70 -6.88
CA TYR A 68 -25.62 -24.62 -7.00
C TYR A 68 -26.10 -23.32 -6.30
N VAL A 69 -27.38 -22.94 -6.48
CA VAL A 69 -27.95 -21.76 -5.82
C VAL A 69 -27.95 -21.90 -4.30
N LEU A 70 -28.37 -23.06 -3.77
CA LEU A 70 -28.39 -23.33 -2.33
C LEU A 70 -26.96 -23.34 -1.75
N LEU A 71 -26.01 -23.98 -2.42
CA LEU A 71 -24.61 -24.02 -2.01
C LEU A 71 -23.95 -22.64 -2.10
N GLY A 72 -24.20 -21.89 -3.17
CA GLY A 72 -23.72 -20.51 -3.30
C GLY A 72 -24.28 -19.57 -2.21
N ARG A 73 -25.55 -19.79 -1.81
CA ARG A 73 -26.15 -19.09 -0.68
C ARG A 73 -25.49 -19.49 0.65
N ALA A 74 -25.21 -20.77 0.83
CA ALA A 74 -24.49 -21.25 2.02
C ALA A 74 -23.09 -20.61 2.11
N GLU A 75 -22.36 -20.54 1.01
CA GLU A 75 -21.05 -19.93 0.95
C GLU A 75 -21.08 -18.41 1.25
N LEU A 76 -22.03 -17.70 0.66
CA LEU A 76 -22.22 -16.27 0.91
C LEU A 76 -22.58 -15.98 2.38
N LEU A 77 -23.49 -16.76 2.97
CA LEU A 77 -23.86 -16.63 4.37
C LEU A 77 -22.68 -16.97 5.31
N ALA A 78 -21.88 -17.97 4.95
CA ALA A 78 -20.67 -18.33 5.66
C ALA A 78 -19.63 -17.21 5.65
N LEU A 79 -19.40 -16.59 4.51
CA LEU A 79 -18.54 -15.42 4.35
C LEU A 79 -18.96 -14.29 5.30
N MET A 80 -20.26 -14.07 5.42
CA MET A 80 -20.85 -13.08 6.33
C MET A 80 -20.85 -13.50 7.81
N GLY A 81 -20.40 -14.72 8.14
CA GLY A 81 -20.38 -15.27 9.50
C GLY A 81 -21.72 -15.76 10.00
N LEU A 82 -22.70 -15.94 9.13
CA LEU A 82 -24.04 -16.44 9.46
C LEU A 82 -24.08 -17.97 9.34
N TYR A 83 -23.22 -18.65 10.12
CA TYR A 83 -22.97 -20.08 10.02
C TYR A 83 -24.20 -20.98 10.19
N PRO A 84 -25.12 -20.73 11.16
CA PRO A 84 -26.33 -21.56 11.28
C PRO A 84 -27.20 -21.52 10.01
N ALA A 85 -27.40 -20.33 9.45
CA ALA A 85 -28.18 -20.19 8.20
C ALA A 85 -27.44 -20.78 7.00
N ALA A 86 -26.11 -20.68 6.97
CA ALA A 86 -25.29 -21.31 5.95
C ALA A 86 -25.39 -22.84 5.97
N LEU A 87 -25.37 -23.44 7.16
CA LEU A 87 -25.58 -24.88 7.33
C LEU A 87 -26.97 -25.31 6.89
N GLU A 88 -28.03 -24.58 7.23
CA GLU A 88 -29.38 -24.83 6.77
C GLU A 88 -29.49 -24.86 5.24
N MET A 89 -28.87 -23.91 4.55
CA MET A 89 -28.85 -23.90 3.08
C MET A 89 -28.09 -25.09 2.51
N ALA A 90 -26.95 -25.44 3.08
CA ALA A 90 -26.18 -26.61 2.66
C ALA A 90 -26.95 -27.93 2.91
N ASP A 91 -27.69 -28.04 4.00
CA ASP A 91 -28.50 -29.22 4.32
C ASP A 91 -29.72 -29.32 3.38
N LYS A 92 -30.33 -28.19 2.98
CA LYS A 92 -31.35 -28.16 1.92
C LYS A 92 -30.78 -28.64 0.58
N ALA A 93 -29.55 -28.28 0.23
CA ALA A 93 -28.89 -28.80 -0.95
C ALA A 93 -28.68 -30.32 -0.85
N ALA A 94 -28.26 -30.85 0.31
CA ALA A 94 -28.05 -32.26 0.50
C ALA A 94 -29.36 -33.11 0.31
N ALA A 95 -30.51 -32.53 0.64
CA ALA A 95 -31.82 -33.17 0.43
C ALA A 95 -32.13 -33.44 -1.07
N LEU A 96 -31.42 -32.78 -2.02
CA LEU A 96 -31.56 -33.02 -3.47
C LEU A 96 -30.83 -34.28 -3.95
N GLN A 97 -30.31 -35.12 -3.06
CA GLN A 97 -29.58 -36.36 -3.39
C GLN A 97 -28.42 -36.14 -4.38
N LEU A 98 -27.55 -35.21 -4.06
CA LEU A 98 -26.44 -34.78 -4.89
C LEU A 98 -25.54 -35.92 -5.32
N LYS A 99 -25.02 -35.86 -6.56
CA LYS A 99 -24.10 -36.84 -7.14
C LYS A 99 -22.94 -36.15 -7.88
N GLY A 100 -21.85 -36.87 -8.09
CA GLY A 100 -20.73 -36.38 -8.87
C GLY A 100 -20.17 -35.03 -8.40
N ASN A 101 -20.09 -34.09 -9.31
CA ASN A 101 -19.51 -32.75 -9.05
C ASN A 101 -20.33 -31.93 -8.03
N ASP A 102 -21.66 -32.08 -8.01
CA ASP A 102 -22.51 -31.35 -7.07
C ASP A 102 -22.31 -31.87 -5.63
N LEU A 103 -22.14 -33.17 -5.44
CA LEU A 103 -21.80 -33.78 -4.16
C LEU A 103 -20.40 -33.35 -3.71
N LEU A 104 -19.46 -33.31 -4.62
CA LEU A 104 -18.10 -32.83 -4.32
C LEU A 104 -18.09 -31.35 -3.93
N HIS A 105 -18.86 -30.53 -4.63
CA HIS A 105 -19.06 -29.10 -4.30
C HIS A 105 -19.68 -28.95 -2.90
N TYR A 106 -20.71 -29.72 -2.60
CA TYR A 106 -21.31 -29.75 -1.25
C TYR A 106 -20.29 -30.07 -0.16
N TYR A 107 -19.45 -31.10 -0.36
CA TYR A 107 -18.42 -31.44 0.61
C TYR A 107 -17.38 -30.33 0.79
N ARG A 108 -17.00 -29.65 -0.28
CA ARG A 108 -16.10 -28.50 -0.24
C ARG A 108 -16.70 -27.35 0.58
N ILE A 109 -17.98 -27.02 0.34
CA ILE A 109 -18.69 -26.00 1.14
C ILE A 109 -18.79 -26.39 2.61
N LYS A 110 -19.19 -27.64 2.93
CA LYS A 110 -19.29 -28.12 4.32
C LYS A 110 -17.92 -28.11 5.01
N ARG A 111 -16.85 -28.52 4.33
CA ARG A 111 -15.48 -28.41 4.85
C ARG A 111 -15.11 -26.98 5.19
N THR A 112 -15.35 -26.06 4.26
CA THR A 112 -15.06 -24.63 4.46
C THR A 112 -15.87 -24.04 5.61
N LEU A 113 -17.17 -24.32 5.68
CA LEU A 113 -18.05 -23.90 6.76
C LEU A 113 -17.54 -24.33 8.12
N TYR A 114 -17.27 -25.64 8.30
CA TYR A 114 -16.77 -26.15 9.56
C TYR A 114 -15.34 -25.70 9.87
N GLY A 115 -14.51 -25.47 8.86
CA GLY A 115 -13.19 -24.86 8.99
C GLY A 115 -13.29 -23.45 9.57
N TRP A 116 -14.10 -22.59 8.97
CA TRP A 116 -14.33 -21.24 9.47
C TRP A 116 -15.01 -21.19 10.84
N MET A 117 -15.95 -22.10 11.09
CA MET A 117 -16.53 -22.24 12.44
C MET A 117 -15.50 -22.66 13.48
N LYS A 118 -14.60 -23.57 13.14
CA LYS A 118 -13.48 -23.99 14.00
C LYS A 118 -12.58 -22.80 14.31
N ASP A 119 -12.17 -22.05 13.27
CA ASP A 119 -11.28 -20.90 13.42
C ASP A 119 -11.95 -19.77 14.21
N PHE A 120 -13.25 -19.57 14.02
CA PHE A 120 -14.05 -18.63 14.81
C PHE A 120 -14.27 -19.11 16.25
N ALA A 121 -14.46 -20.42 16.48
CA ALA A 121 -14.75 -21.02 17.77
C ALA A 121 -13.50 -21.41 18.57
N ALA A 122 -12.32 -21.46 17.98
CA ALA A 122 -11.06 -21.66 18.70
C ALA A 122 -10.86 -20.64 19.84
N GLU A 123 -11.72 -19.63 19.87
CA GLU A 123 -11.74 -18.54 20.82
C GLU A 123 -12.91 -18.59 21.82
N THR A 124 -13.91 -19.38 21.52
CA THR A 124 -15.01 -19.64 22.44
C THR A 124 -14.95 -21.14 22.84
N ALA A 125 -14.63 -21.46 24.07
CA ALA A 125 -14.31 -22.76 24.64
C ALA A 125 -15.18 -23.99 24.23
N SER A 126 -15.88 -23.99 23.11
CA SER A 126 -16.82 -25.02 22.61
C SER A 126 -16.27 -25.85 21.41
N GLY A 127 -14.97 -25.89 21.19
CA GLY A 127 -14.34 -26.25 19.92
C GLY A 127 -14.28 -27.72 19.48
N GLY A 128 -15.04 -28.66 20.05
CA GLY A 128 -14.88 -30.08 19.72
C GLY A 128 -15.54 -30.57 18.42
N SER A 129 -16.72 -30.08 18.08
CA SER A 129 -17.52 -30.62 16.96
C SER A 129 -17.09 -30.10 15.55
N PRO A 130 -16.85 -28.79 15.31
CA PRO A 130 -16.50 -28.31 13.99
C PRO A 130 -15.19 -28.87 13.46
N ALA A 131 -14.16 -29.04 14.32
CA ALA A 131 -12.86 -29.57 13.90
C ALA A 131 -12.98 -31.02 13.39
N LYS A 132 -13.74 -31.88 14.07
CA LYS A 132 -14.00 -33.28 13.65
C LYS A 132 -14.74 -33.32 12.31
N LEU A 133 -15.72 -32.44 12.12
CA LEU A 133 -16.50 -32.37 10.89
C LEU A 133 -15.66 -31.84 9.73
N THR A 134 -14.76 -30.88 9.97
CA THR A 134 -13.80 -30.42 8.94
C THR A 134 -12.96 -31.60 8.42
N VAL A 135 -12.45 -32.45 9.31
CA VAL A 135 -11.69 -33.65 8.94
C VAL A 135 -12.57 -34.63 8.16
N ALA A 136 -13.78 -34.94 8.64
CA ALA A 136 -14.68 -35.86 7.97
C ALA A 136 -15.04 -35.45 6.54
N TYR A 137 -15.36 -34.15 6.34
CA TYR A 137 -15.66 -33.62 4.99
C TYR A 137 -14.42 -33.56 4.10
N ARG A 138 -13.24 -33.32 4.66
CA ARG A 138 -11.98 -33.42 3.94
C ARG A 138 -11.72 -34.84 3.42
N ASP A 139 -11.96 -35.84 4.26
CA ASP A 139 -11.82 -37.25 3.85
C ASP A 139 -12.89 -37.64 2.82
N SER A 140 -14.10 -37.10 2.93
CA SER A 140 -15.15 -37.27 1.91
C SER A 140 -14.73 -36.68 0.56
N ILE A 141 -14.11 -35.50 0.53
CA ILE A 141 -13.55 -34.92 -0.69
C ILE A 141 -12.48 -35.83 -1.27
N LEU A 142 -11.52 -36.28 -0.44
CA LEU A 142 -10.43 -37.16 -0.88
C LEU A 142 -10.92 -38.52 -1.42
N SER A 143 -12.09 -38.99 -0.99
CA SER A 143 -12.68 -40.23 -1.51
C SER A 143 -13.30 -40.07 -2.90
N LEU A 144 -13.82 -38.87 -3.22
CA LEU A 144 -14.52 -38.57 -4.48
C LEU A 144 -13.67 -37.87 -5.52
N GLU A 145 -12.73 -37.03 -5.08
CA GLU A 145 -11.90 -36.23 -5.99
C GLU A 145 -10.97 -37.16 -6.77
N PRO A 146 -10.97 -37.10 -8.11
CA PRO A 146 -10.04 -37.87 -8.94
C PRO A 146 -8.57 -37.52 -8.62
N ALA A 147 -7.68 -38.48 -8.89
CA ALA A 147 -6.25 -38.21 -8.79
C ALA A 147 -5.84 -37.04 -9.69
N GLY A 148 -5.18 -36.05 -9.10
CA GLY A 148 -4.78 -34.84 -9.81
C GLY A 148 -4.54 -33.68 -8.86
N HIS A 149 -4.40 -32.50 -9.45
CA HIS A 149 -4.07 -31.27 -8.74
C HIS A 149 -5.04 -30.96 -7.59
N GLY A 150 -6.35 -30.95 -7.85
CA GLY A 150 -7.36 -30.64 -6.85
C GLY A 150 -7.31 -31.57 -5.63
N ARG A 151 -7.14 -32.89 -5.86
CA ARG A 151 -6.96 -33.88 -4.79
C ARG A 151 -5.69 -33.60 -3.98
N ASN A 152 -4.58 -33.28 -4.65
CA ASN A 152 -3.29 -33.03 -3.99
C ASN A 152 -3.33 -31.79 -3.10
N ILE A 153 -4.02 -30.72 -3.49
CA ILE A 153 -4.25 -29.54 -2.64
C ILE A 153 -4.93 -29.93 -1.33
N VAL A 154 -6.00 -30.74 -1.40
CA VAL A 154 -6.72 -31.21 -0.20
C VAL A 154 -5.89 -32.18 0.63
N LEU A 155 -5.06 -33.00 -0.01
CA LEU A 155 -4.17 -33.93 0.69
C LEU A 155 -3.05 -33.17 1.43
N ILE A 156 -2.49 -32.12 0.83
CA ILE A 156 -1.49 -31.26 1.51
C ILE A 156 -2.11 -30.64 2.77
N ASP A 157 -3.31 -30.07 2.67
CA ASP A 157 -4.03 -29.50 3.81
C ASP A 157 -4.30 -30.58 4.91
N LYS A 158 -4.61 -31.82 4.51
CA LYS A 158 -4.74 -32.93 5.46
C LYS A 158 -3.42 -33.22 6.18
N LEU A 159 -2.32 -33.38 5.43
CA LEU A 159 -1.00 -33.67 5.98
C LEU A 159 -0.54 -32.55 6.95
N LEU A 160 -0.77 -31.29 6.61
CA LEU A 160 -0.46 -30.14 7.48
C LEU A 160 -1.27 -30.21 8.78
N SER A 161 -2.56 -30.54 8.71
CA SER A 161 -3.42 -30.65 9.89
C SER A 161 -3.06 -31.85 10.79
N GLU A 162 -2.44 -32.89 10.23
CA GLU A 162 -1.89 -34.06 10.95
C GLU A 162 -0.47 -33.83 11.49
N GLY A 163 0.12 -32.64 11.26
CA GLY A 163 1.49 -32.33 11.65
C GLY A 163 2.57 -32.96 10.78
N LYS A 164 2.20 -33.61 9.65
CA LYS A 164 3.13 -34.24 8.70
C LYS A 164 3.73 -33.24 7.74
N VAL A 165 4.39 -32.21 8.29
CA VAL A 165 4.88 -31.04 7.53
C VAL A 165 5.87 -31.44 6.43
N LYS A 166 6.73 -32.43 6.67
CA LYS A 166 7.71 -32.88 5.66
C LYS A 166 7.04 -33.48 4.43
N GLU A 167 6.06 -34.37 4.63
CA GLU A 167 5.32 -35.00 3.53
C GLU A 167 4.50 -33.97 2.76
N ALA A 168 3.82 -33.06 3.49
CA ALA A 168 3.09 -31.95 2.92
C ALA A 168 3.99 -31.07 2.05
N SER A 169 5.17 -30.71 2.54
CA SER A 169 6.15 -29.89 1.83
C SER A 169 6.64 -30.55 0.54
N GLN A 170 6.95 -31.84 0.59
CA GLN A 170 7.37 -32.60 -0.61
C GLN A 170 6.28 -32.58 -1.69
N LEU A 171 5.03 -32.85 -1.30
CA LEU A 171 3.90 -32.85 -2.21
C LEU A 171 3.61 -31.43 -2.75
N ALA A 172 3.63 -30.41 -1.89
CA ALA A 172 3.39 -29.02 -2.29
C ALA A 172 4.47 -28.52 -3.28
N GLN A 173 5.73 -28.87 -3.05
CA GLN A 173 6.82 -28.54 -3.98
C GLN A 173 6.68 -29.26 -5.31
N ALA A 174 6.25 -30.54 -5.30
CA ALA A 174 5.98 -31.30 -6.52
C ALA A 174 4.83 -30.65 -7.33
N GLU A 175 3.74 -30.26 -6.67
CA GLU A 175 2.63 -29.55 -7.30
C GLU A 175 3.06 -28.19 -7.86
N TYR A 176 3.83 -27.42 -7.10
CA TYR A 176 4.37 -26.14 -7.56
C TYR A 176 5.21 -26.29 -8.84
N ARG A 177 6.10 -27.31 -8.89
CA ARG A 177 6.92 -27.56 -10.08
C ARG A 177 6.08 -27.97 -11.29
N ARG A 178 5.02 -28.78 -11.06
CA ARG A 178 4.13 -29.27 -12.11
C ARG A 178 3.23 -28.20 -12.67
N SER A 179 2.72 -27.31 -11.82
CA SER A 179 1.77 -26.25 -12.19
C SER A 179 2.42 -24.91 -12.48
N LYS A 180 3.76 -24.83 -12.60
CA LYS A 180 4.51 -23.57 -12.75
C LYS A 180 4.00 -22.67 -13.88
N ALA A 181 3.46 -23.26 -14.96
CA ALA A 181 2.88 -22.50 -16.06
C ALA A 181 1.45 -21.99 -15.77
N ASN A 182 0.74 -22.56 -14.80
CA ASN A 182 -0.63 -22.23 -14.46
C ASN A 182 -0.83 -22.36 -12.93
N LEU A 183 -0.05 -21.56 -12.21
CA LEU A 183 -0.08 -21.51 -10.75
C LEU A 183 -1.42 -21.00 -10.24
N ASP A 184 -1.94 -21.65 -9.22
CA ASP A 184 -3.11 -21.20 -8.47
C ASP A 184 -2.75 -20.74 -7.05
N VAL A 185 -3.66 -19.99 -6.45
CA VAL A 185 -3.50 -19.40 -5.12
C VAL A 185 -3.32 -20.44 -4.02
N PHE A 186 -3.98 -21.59 -4.12
CA PHE A 186 -3.93 -22.65 -3.09
C PHE A 186 -2.58 -23.34 -3.05
N THR A 187 -1.96 -23.57 -4.21
CA THR A 187 -0.59 -24.13 -4.27
C THR A 187 0.42 -23.22 -3.57
N LEU A 188 0.35 -21.91 -3.83
CA LEU A 188 1.25 -20.94 -3.20
C LEU A 188 0.98 -20.82 -1.69
N PHE A 189 -0.28 -20.80 -1.30
CA PHE A 189 -0.66 -20.75 0.11
C PHE A 189 -0.19 -22.00 0.87
N ASN A 190 -0.40 -23.18 0.32
CA ASN A 190 0.06 -24.44 0.92
C ASN A 190 1.58 -24.48 1.09
N LEU A 191 2.34 -23.97 0.11
CA LEU A 191 3.78 -23.81 0.23
C LEU A 191 4.16 -22.85 1.37
N ALA A 192 3.48 -21.70 1.44
CA ALA A 192 3.70 -20.75 2.50
C ALA A 192 3.48 -21.38 3.89
N GLU A 193 2.39 -22.14 4.05
CA GLU A 193 2.08 -22.84 5.29
C GLU A 193 3.09 -23.93 5.63
N CYS A 194 3.56 -24.69 4.63
CA CYS A 194 4.64 -25.67 4.83
C CYS A 194 5.90 -25.01 5.36
N TYR A 195 6.33 -23.90 4.76
CA TYR A 195 7.52 -23.17 5.20
C TYR A 195 7.30 -22.51 6.57
N ARG A 196 6.14 -21.94 6.83
CA ARG A 196 5.81 -21.33 8.11
C ARG A 196 5.87 -22.35 9.25
N LEU A 197 5.29 -23.52 9.05
CA LEU A 197 5.29 -24.61 10.05
C LEU A 197 6.66 -25.29 10.19
N SER A 198 7.52 -25.23 9.18
CA SER A 198 8.90 -25.70 9.27
C SER A 198 9.87 -24.67 9.87
N GLY A 199 9.42 -23.43 10.14
CA GLY A 199 10.22 -22.36 10.71
C GLY A 199 11.05 -21.56 9.69
N ASP A 200 10.90 -21.84 8.39
CA ASP A 200 11.50 -21.04 7.32
C ASP A 200 10.62 -19.85 6.98
N TYR A 201 10.67 -18.87 7.86
CA TYR A 201 9.82 -17.68 7.74
C TYR A 201 10.16 -16.79 6.54
N ASP A 202 11.36 -16.89 5.95
CA ASP A 202 11.74 -16.15 4.74
C ASP A 202 10.98 -16.67 3.53
N GLN A 203 11.01 -17.98 3.33
CA GLN A 203 10.23 -18.62 2.27
C GLN A 203 8.72 -18.49 2.52
N ALA A 204 8.28 -18.63 3.77
CA ALA A 204 6.87 -18.40 4.12
C ALA A 204 6.42 -16.99 3.72
N ALA A 205 7.18 -15.95 4.07
CA ALA A 205 6.85 -14.57 3.71
C ALA A 205 6.85 -14.35 2.19
N TYR A 206 7.78 -14.97 1.48
CA TYR A 206 7.82 -14.91 0.01
C TYR A 206 6.54 -15.48 -0.62
N TYR A 207 6.17 -16.72 -0.24
CA TYR A 207 4.99 -17.36 -0.83
C TYR A 207 3.68 -16.74 -0.36
N LEU A 208 3.59 -16.23 0.89
CA LEU A 208 2.45 -15.44 1.34
C LEU A 208 2.31 -14.14 0.52
N ALA A 209 3.41 -13.48 0.19
CA ALA A 209 3.38 -12.27 -0.63
C ALA A 209 2.92 -12.58 -2.07
N GLU A 210 3.40 -13.67 -2.67
CA GLU A 210 2.96 -14.13 -3.99
C GLU A 210 1.46 -14.50 -3.99
N THR A 211 1.00 -15.21 -2.95
CA THR A 211 -0.42 -15.55 -2.75
C THR A 211 -1.27 -14.29 -2.66
N ALA A 212 -0.91 -13.37 -1.77
CA ALA A 212 -1.64 -12.11 -1.60
C ALA A 212 -1.64 -11.25 -2.88
N LEU A 213 -0.53 -11.27 -3.64
CA LEU A 213 -0.46 -10.59 -4.93
C LEU A 213 -1.41 -11.23 -5.96
N MET A 214 -1.53 -12.55 -5.95
CA MET A 214 -2.44 -13.28 -6.83
C MET A 214 -3.90 -12.97 -6.50
N ASP A 215 -4.27 -12.97 -5.21
CA ASP A 215 -5.59 -12.54 -4.72
C ASP A 215 -5.92 -11.11 -5.14
N LEU A 216 -4.99 -10.19 -4.94
CA LEU A 216 -5.14 -8.79 -5.35
C LEU A 216 -5.33 -8.65 -6.86
N LYS A 217 -4.57 -9.41 -7.68
CA LYS A 217 -4.73 -9.44 -9.14
C LYS A 217 -6.09 -9.99 -9.56
N ALA A 218 -6.57 -11.01 -8.87
CA ALA A 218 -7.89 -11.58 -9.06
C ALA A 218 -9.02 -10.67 -8.53
N GLY A 219 -8.71 -9.59 -7.80
CA GLY A 219 -9.66 -8.68 -7.18
C GLY A 219 -10.39 -9.28 -5.98
N VAL A 220 -9.88 -10.37 -5.42
CA VAL A 220 -10.38 -10.95 -4.16
C VAL A 220 -10.12 -9.96 -3.03
N LYS A 221 -11.05 -9.86 -2.08
CA LYS A 221 -10.98 -8.98 -0.90
C LYS A 221 -11.05 -9.75 0.41
N GLU A 222 -11.22 -11.05 0.33
CA GLU A 222 -11.18 -11.97 1.45
C GLU A 222 -9.83 -12.67 1.48
N TYR A 223 -8.80 -11.96 1.91
CA TYR A 223 -7.45 -12.51 1.97
C TYR A 223 -7.24 -13.39 3.20
N GLU A 224 -6.55 -14.51 3.02
CA GLU A 224 -5.96 -15.28 4.12
C GLU A 224 -4.44 -15.03 4.23
N ALA A 225 -3.78 -14.90 3.11
CA ALA A 225 -2.33 -14.72 3.06
C ALA A 225 -1.86 -13.35 3.56
N LEU A 226 -2.62 -12.28 3.29
CA LEU A 226 -2.18 -10.91 3.61
C LEU A 226 -2.07 -10.64 5.13
N PRO A 227 -3.04 -11.03 5.99
CA PRO A 227 -2.92 -10.89 7.44
C PRO A 227 -1.80 -11.77 8.02
N LEU A 228 -1.61 -12.99 7.53
CA LEU A 228 -0.49 -13.86 7.94
C LEU A 228 0.87 -13.23 7.57
N LEU A 229 0.97 -12.65 6.38
CA LEU A 229 2.16 -11.91 5.99
C LEU A 229 2.39 -10.70 6.89
N ALA A 230 1.34 -9.97 7.26
CA ALA A 230 1.43 -8.83 8.17
C ALA A 230 1.96 -9.27 9.55
N GLU A 231 1.49 -10.40 10.07
CA GLU A 231 1.96 -10.97 11.32
C GLU A 231 3.45 -11.35 11.25
N LEU A 232 3.89 -12.04 10.20
CA LEU A 232 5.30 -12.38 10.01
C LEU A 232 6.20 -11.14 9.91
N LEU A 233 5.74 -10.11 9.20
CA LEU A 233 6.47 -8.85 9.08
C LEU A 233 6.56 -8.12 10.42
N PHE A 234 5.49 -8.16 11.22
CA PHE A 234 5.49 -7.62 12.57
C PHE A 234 6.54 -8.31 13.46
N GLN A 235 6.57 -9.64 13.47
CA GLN A 235 7.56 -10.44 14.22
C GLN A 235 9.00 -10.11 13.80
N ARG A 236 9.21 -9.68 12.56
CA ARG A 236 10.50 -9.24 12.02
C ARG A 236 10.82 -7.76 12.24
N GLY A 237 9.94 -7.01 12.90
CA GLY A 237 10.13 -5.59 13.18
C GLY A 237 9.78 -4.66 12.01
N ASP A 238 9.25 -5.18 10.90
CA ASP A 238 8.73 -4.36 9.80
C ASP A 238 7.31 -3.85 10.10
N LEU A 239 7.23 -2.95 11.06
CA LEU A 239 5.99 -2.42 11.57
C LEU A 239 5.19 -1.67 10.49
N THR A 240 5.88 -1.01 9.57
CA THR A 240 5.24 -0.18 8.55
C THR A 240 4.47 -1.04 7.54
N ARG A 241 5.10 -2.10 7.00
CA ARG A 241 4.41 -3.01 6.09
C ARG A 241 3.35 -3.82 6.81
N ALA A 242 3.64 -4.31 8.01
CA ALA A 242 2.68 -5.05 8.84
C ALA A 242 1.40 -4.24 9.08
N TYR A 243 1.54 -2.98 9.49
CA TYR A 243 0.42 -2.07 9.71
C TYR A 243 -0.39 -1.83 8.44
N ASN A 244 0.29 -1.47 7.34
CA ASN A 244 -0.38 -1.17 6.07
C ASN A 244 -1.14 -2.37 5.49
N TYR A 245 -0.57 -3.58 5.59
CA TYR A 245 -1.23 -4.79 5.09
C TYR A 245 -2.43 -5.16 5.95
N LEU A 246 -2.33 -4.99 7.25
CA LEU A 246 -3.44 -5.27 8.16
C LEU A 246 -4.60 -4.27 7.97
N ILE A 247 -4.31 -2.97 7.81
CA ILE A 247 -5.31 -1.96 7.45
C ILE A 247 -5.99 -2.33 6.13
N CYS A 248 -5.20 -2.72 5.12
CA CYS A 248 -5.76 -3.17 3.84
C CYS A 248 -6.71 -4.35 4.03
N THR A 249 -6.32 -5.33 4.84
CA THR A 249 -7.16 -6.51 5.15
C THR A 249 -8.46 -6.10 5.83
N ILE A 250 -8.42 -5.24 6.85
CA ILE A 250 -9.61 -4.78 7.59
C ILE A 250 -10.57 -4.03 6.66
N GLN A 251 -10.05 -3.12 5.86
CA GLN A 251 -10.85 -2.34 4.92
C GLN A 251 -11.53 -3.23 3.88
N ASP A 252 -10.79 -4.18 3.31
CA ASP A 252 -11.31 -5.07 2.28
C ASP A 252 -12.29 -6.11 2.86
N ALA A 253 -11.96 -6.71 4.01
CA ALA A 253 -12.86 -7.63 4.70
C ALA A 253 -14.18 -6.95 5.12
N SER A 254 -14.12 -5.71 5.58
CA SER A 254 -15.30 -4.90 5.88
C SER A 254 -16.12 -4.60 4.62
N TYR A 255 -15.47 -4.24 3.53
CA TYR A 255 -16.14 -3.94 2.25
C TYR A 255 -16.83 -5.17 1.65
N CYS A 256 -16.19 -6.35 1.67
CA CYS A 256 -16.77 -7.59 1.17
C CYS A 256 -17.63 -8.32 2.21
N LYS A 257 -17.74 -7.78 3.43
CA LYS A 257 -18.48 -8.37 4.56
C LYS A 257 -17.93 -9.73 5.03
N ALA A 258 -16.64 -9.98 4.84
CA ALA A 258 -15.95 -11.20 5.28
C ALA A 258 -15.74 -11.15 6.80
N ARG A 259 -16.74 -11.68 7.56
CA ARG A 259 -16.78 -11.56 9.01
C ARG A 259 -15.59 -12.20 9.70
N LEU A 260 -15.20 -13.41 9.30
CA LEU A 260 -14.06 -14.12 9.90
C LEU A 260 -12.78 -13.31 9.74
N ARG A 261 -12.48 -12.84 8.54
CA ARG A 261 -11.26 -12.05 8.24
C ARG A 261 -11.24 -10.72 9.00
N SER A 262 -12.41 -10.09 9.16
CA SER A 262 -12.52 -8.88 9.98
C SER A 262 -12.19 -9.16 11.45
N VAL A 263 -12.65 -10.28 11.99
CA VAL A 263 -12.40 -10.66 13.40
C VAL A 263 -10.92 -11.02 13.58
N GLU A 264 -10.35 -11.85 12.73
CA GLU A 264 -8.92 -12.24 12.77
C GLU A 264 -8.01 -11.01 12.72
N ALA A 265 -8.23 -10.14 11.76
CA ALA A 265 -7.44 -8.92 11.62
C ALA A 265 -7.61 -7.97 12.83
N SER A 266 -8.83 -7.88 13.37
CA SER A 266 -9.13 -7.02 14.53
C SER A 266 -8.40 -7.43 15.81
N LYS A 267 -7.97 -8.68 15.94
CA LYS A 267 -7.23 -9.17 17.12
C LYS A 267 -5.78 -8.70 17.13
N ILE A 268 -5.15 -8.82 15.97
CA ILE A 268 -3.74 -8.47 15.82
C ILE A 268 -3.58 -6.94 15.68
N PHE A 269 -4.61 -6.28 15.15
CA PHE A 269 -4.57 -4.84 14.87
C PHE A 269 -4.16 -3.96 16.06
N PRO A 270 -4.71 -4.11 17.29
CA PRO A 270 -4.33 -3.25 18.41
C PRO A 270 -2.85 -3.36 18.78
N ILE A 271 -2.27 -4.54 18.62
CA ILE A 271 -0.86 -4.81 18.93
C ILE A 271 0.04 -4.10 17.92
N ILE A 272 -0.24 -4.30 16.62
CA ILE A 272 0.52 -3.70 15.54
C ILE A 272 0.33 -2.18 15.49
N ASP A 273 -0.91 -1.70 15.70
CA ASP A 273 -1.24 -0.27 15.75
C ASP A 273 -0.49 0.45 16.87
N ARG A 274 -0.45 -0.17 18.07
CA ARG A 274 0.29 0.39 19.20
C ARG A 274 1.79 0.47 18.87
N ALA A 275 2.39 -0.64 18.43
CA ALA A 275 3.82 -0.68 18.08
C ALA A 275 4.18 0.31 16.97
N TYR A 276 3.32 0.42 15.96
CA TYR A 276 3.49 1.38 14.86
C TYR A 276 3.39 2.83 15.36
N LYS A 277 2.40 3.13 16.21
CA LYS A 277 2.22 4.46 16.80
C LYS A 277 3.38 4.85 17.70
N GLU A 278 3.85 3.94 18.57
CA GLU A 278 5.01 4.17 19.43
C GLU A 278 6.24 4.53 18.58
N LYS A 279 6.54 3.72 17.55
CA LYS A 279 7.64 3.99 16.63
C LYS A 279 7.47 5.31 15.87
N SER A 280 6.27 5.60 15.40
CA SER A 280 5.95 6.85 14.72
C SER A 280 6.11 8.06 15.64
N GLN A 281 5.71 7.94 16.91
CA GLN A 281 5.88 9.00 17.90
C GLN A 281 7.35 9.24 18.25
N GLU A 282 8.17 8.20 18.33
CA GLU A 282 9.61 8.32 18.49
C GLU A 282 10.25 9.11 17.34
N TRP A 283 9.90 8.76 16.10
CA TRP A 283 10.36 9.51 14.93
C TRP A 283 9.92 10.96 14.94
N THR A 284 8.65 11.23 15.27
CA THR A 284 8.11 12.59 15.37
C THR A 284 8.77 13.37 16.52
N ARG A 285 9.17 12.69 17.60
CA ARG A 285 9.91 13.30 18.71
C ARG A 285 11.33 13.66 18.30
N ILE A 286 12.02 12.76 17.61
CA ILE A 286 13.37 13.00 17.07
C ILE A 286 13.31 14.15 16.06
N GLU A 287 12.35 14.13 15.17
CA GLU A 287 12.13 15.19 14.18
C GLU A 287 11.88 16.55 14.86
N ARG A 288 11.02 16.60 15.88
CA ARG A 288 10.78 17.84 16.64
C ARG A 288 12.05 18.34 17.35
N ILE A 289 12.84 17.46 17.94
CA ILE A 289 14.13 17.80 18.58
C ILE A 289 15.12 18.32 17.53
N PHE A 290 15.18 17.68 16.37
CA PHE A 290 16.00 18.11 15.24
C PHE A 290 15.61 19.50 14.74
N PHE A 291 14.31 19.74 14.50
CA PHE A 291 13.82 21.05 14.08
C PHE A 291 14.01 22.13 15.16
N ALA A 292 13.83 21.78 16.45
CA ALA A 292 14.13 22.68 17.55
C ALA A 292 15.64 23.04 17.59
N GLY A 293 16.51 22.06 17.39
CA GLY A 293 17.94 22.27 17.30
C GLY A 293 18.36 23.15 16.11
N VAL A 294 17.79 22.87 14.93
CA VAL A 294 18.03 23.70 13.74
C VAL A 294 17.49 25.12 13.92
N SER A 295 16.32 25.26 14.54
CA SER A 295 15.73 26.57 14.83
C SER A 295 16.56 27.37 15.84
N LEU A 296 17.08 26.68 16.87
CA LEU A 296 17.99 27.31 17.84
C LEU A 296 19.31 27.74 17.19
N LEU A 297 19.87 26.89 16.33
CA LEU A 297 21.09 27.21 15.57
C LEU A 297 20.86 28.40 14.63
N ALA A 298 19.74 28.43 13.92
CA ALA A 298 19.32 29.53 13.07
C ALA A 298 19.16 30.83 13.88
N LEU A 299 18.59 30.74 15.08
CA LEU A 299 18.44 31.87 15.97
C LEU A 299 19.79 32.38 16.47
N LEU A 300 20.70 31.48 16.85
CA LEU A 300 22.07 31.84 17.28
C LEU A 300 22.84 32.46 16.12
N LEU A 301 22.73 31.93 14.90
CA LEU A 301 23.33 32.52 13.70
C LEU A 301 22.73 33.89 13.40
N PHE A 302 21.43 34.05 13.56
CA PHE A 302 20.75 35.35 13.40
C PHE A 302 21.28 36.37 14.43
N ILE A 303 21.38 35.96 15.69
CA ILE A 303 21.93 36.80 16.77
C ILE A 303 23.40 37.14 16.47
N ALA A 304 24.22 36.18 16.06
CA ALA A 304 25.61 36.38 15.69
C ALA A 304 25.74 37.36 14.51
N VAL A 305 24.94 37.18 13.46
CA VAL A 305 24.90 38.09 12.32
C VAL A 305 24.41 39.49 12.73
N PHE A 306 23.40 39.56 13.61
CA PHE A 306 22.92 40.84 14.14
C PHE A 306 24.00 41.54 15.00
N TYR A 307 24.71 40.78 15.85
CA TYR A 307 25.81 41.29 16.69
C TYR A 307 26.97 41.77 15.79
N LEU A 308 27.37 40.94 14.82
CA LEU A 308 28.42 41.31 13.85
C LEU A 308 28.04 42.55 13.02
N ARG A 309 26.79 42.63 12.59
CA ARG A 309 26.24 43.83 11.90
C ARG A 309 26.28 45.06 12.81
N ARG A 310 25.95 44.90 14.09
CA ARG A 310 26.00 45.99 15.06
C ARG A 310 27.46 46.43 15.36
N GLN A 311 28.39 45.48 15.42
CA GLN A 311 29.83 45.75 15.58
C GLN A 311 30.39 46.41 14.30
N MET A 312 30.05 45.89 13.13
CA MET A 312 30.47 46.51 11.84
C MET A 312 29.87 47.91 11.68
N LYS A 313 28.62 48.11 12.12
CA LYS A 313 28.03 49.45 12.11
C LYS A 313 28.74 50.43 13.02
N LYS A 314 29.14 50.00 14.22
CA LYS A 314 29.99 50.79 15.11
C LYS A 314 31.39 51.06 14.53
N LEU A 315 31.98 50.02 13.91
CA LEU A 315 33.29 50.14 13.26
C LEU A 315 33.24 51.05 12.03
N SER A 316 32.15 50.95 11.23
CA SER A 316 31.89 51.82 10.10
C SER A 316 31.66 53.27 10.54
N GLN A 317 30.93 53.50 11.64
CA GLN A 317 30.76 54.82 12.20
C GLN A 317 32.08 55.42 12.74
N THR A 318 32.90 54.60 13.39
CA THR A 318 34.23 55.02 13.88
C THR A 318 35.16 55.33 12.69
N ARG A 319 35.14 54.48 11.64
CA ARG A 319 35.89 54.75 10.39
C ARG A 319 35.37 55.99 9.62
N MET A 320 34.04 56.22 9.61
CA MET A 320 33.46 57.43 9.01
C MET A 320 33.90 58.72 9.75
N VAL A 321 33.98 58.63 11.08
CA VAL A 321 34.51 59.74 11.91
C VAL A 321 35.96 60.01 11.60
N LEU A 322 36.77 58.92 11.37
CA LEU A 322 38.16 59.02 11.01
C LEU A 322 38.38 59.46 9.56
N ALA A 323 37.50 58.96 8.63
CA ALA A 323 37.59 59.27 7.20
C ALA A 323 36.99 60.67 6.80
N LYS A 324 36.18 61.27 7.72
CA LYS A 324 35.67 62.64 7.52
C LYS A 324 36.76 63.68 7.48
N THR A 325 37.96 63.38 7.95
CA THR A 325 39.11 64.26 7.90
C THR A 325 39.99 64.12 6.67
N ASN A 326 39.86 63.05 5.86
CA ASN A 326 40.73 62.87 4.69
C ASN A 326 40.09 62.12 3.51
N LYS A 327 39.35 62.74 2.66
CA LYS A 327 38.85 62.26 1.34
C LYS A 327 37.48 61.58 1.34
N GLN A 328 36.43 62.40 1.33
CA GLN A 328 35.05 61.97 1.43
C GLN A 328 34.33 61.53 0.12
N LEU A 329 34.90 61.67 -1.03
CA LEU A 329 34.10 61.48 -2.26
C LEU A 329 34.42 60.23 -3.09
N LEU A 330 35.57 59.63 -2.97
CA LEU A 330 35.95 58.44 -3.78
C LEU A 330 35.63 57.08 -3.11
N GLU A 331 35.49 57.03 -1.84
CA GLU A 331 35.27 55.77 -1.10
C GLU A 331 33.80 55.37 -1.01
N THR A 332 32.85 56.33 -1.12
CA THR A 332 31.44 56.03 -0.99
C THR A 332 30.90 55.23 -2.19
N ASN A 333 31.36 55.46 -3.40
CA ASN A 333 30.97 54.72 -4.58
C ASN A 333 31.58 53.30 -4.63
N ALA A 334 32.78 53.11 -4.14
CA ALA A 334 33.41 51.80 -4.07
C ALA A 334 32.74 50.93 -3.00
N HIS A 335 32.27 51.54 -1.90
CA HIS A 335 31.64 50.83 -0.81
C HIS A 335 30.25 50.28 -1.17
N LEU A 336 29.47 51.06 -1.95
CA LEU A 336 28.15 50.63 -2.45
C LEU A 336 28.25 49.42 -3.40
N GLN A 337 29.22 49.45 -4.31
CA GLN A 337 29.47 48.34 -5.26
C GLN A 337 29.95 47.07 -4.55
N MET A 338 30.69 47.21 -3.45
CA MET A 338 31.19 46.05 -2.68
C MET A 338 30.07 45.40 -1.89
N THR A 339 29.10 46.19 -1.39
CA THR A 339 27.94 45.66 -0.62
C THR A 339 26.97 44.88 -1.53
N ASP A 340 26.76 45.32 -2.78
CA ASP A 340 25.90 44.58 -3.73
C ASP A 340 26.55 43.27 -4.17
N LYS A 341 27.88 43.27 -4.43
CA LYS A 341 28.60 42.01 -4.72
C LYS A 341 28.62 41.04 -3.56
N MET A 342 28.68 41.55 -2.32
CA MET A 342 28.59 40.64 -1.13
C MET A 342 27.20 40.06 -0.95
N LYS A 343 26.13 40.79 -1.23
CA LYS A 343 24.77 40.26 -1.29
C LYS A 343 24.64 39.12 -2.28
N GLU A 344 25.13 39.32 -3.51
CA GLU A 344 25.10 38.28 -4.54
C GLU A 344 25.94 37.05 -4.15
N ALA A 345 27.13 37.24 -3.58
CA ALA A 345 27.99 36.16 -3.13
C ALA A 345 27.41 35.38 -1.93
N TYR A 346 26.71 36.07 -1.02
CA TYR A 346 26.06 35.42 0.12
C TYR A 346 24.93 34.52 -0.30
N ILE A 347 24.14 34.94 -1.29
CA ILE A 347 23.02 34.15 -1.81
C ILE A 347 23.51 32.93 -2.58
N VAL A 348 24.52 33.08 -3.41
CA VAL A 348 25.17 31.97 -4.11
C VAL A 348 25.67 30.92 -3.09
N ARG A 349 26.28 31.39 -2.00
CA ARG A 349 26.78 30.52 -0.94
C ARG A 349 25.67 29.82 -0.14
N TYR A 350 24.54 30.49 0.05
CA TYR A 350 23.36 29.91 0.69
C TYR A 350 22.70 28.83 -0.21
N LEU A 351 22.60 29.13 -1.50
CA LEU A 351 22.06 28.18 -2.47
C LEU A 351 22.99 26.98 -2.71
N ASP A 352 24.31 27.16 -2.68
CA ASP A 352 25.26 26.04 -2.73
C ASP A 352 25.14 25.15 -1.48
N ARG A 353 24.90 25.72 -0.29
CA ARG A 353 24.62 24.95 0.94
C ARG A 353 23.31 24.16 0.86
N CYS A 354 22.26 24.77 0.30
CA CYS A 354 21.00 24.07 0.07
C CYS A 354 21.15 22.90 -0.91
N ARG A 355 21.96 23.10 -1.95
CA ARG A 355 22.30 22.03 -2.90
C ARG A 355 23.06 20.90 -2.23
N ASP A 356 24.03 21.19 -1.40
CA ASP A 356 24.84 20.19 -0.69
C ASP A 356 23.98 19.37 0.29
N TYR A 357 22.92 19.97 0.86
CA TYR A 357 21.94 19.27 1.68
C TYR A 357 21.07 18.30 0.87
N ILE A 358 20.60 18.73 -0.31
CA ILE A 358 19.85 17.88 -1.24
C ILE A 358 20.73 16.74 -1.77
N GLU A 359 22.00 17.01 -2.03
CA GLU A 359 22.97 16.03 -2.51
C GLU A 359 23.32 14.99 -1.44
N ALA A 360 23.35 15.40 -0.17
CA ALA A 360 23.51 14.51 0.99
C ALA A 360 22.30 13.56 1.15
N ILE A 361 21.08 14.08 0.96
CA ILE A 361 19.85 13.27 0.95
C ILE A 361 19.84 12.31 -0.24
N GLY A 362 20.25 12.77 -1.42
CA GLY A 362 20.44 11.94 -2.60
C GLY A 362 21.53 10.88 -2.42
N GLY A 363 22.58 11.19 -1.66
CA GLY A 363 23.66 10.28 -1.25
C GLY A 363 23.17 9.21 -0.29
N TYR A 364 22.33 9.58 0.67
CA TYR A 364 21.65 8.66 1.59
C TYR A 364 20.76 7.66 0.84
N ARG A 365 19.97 8.14 -0.12
CA ARG A 365 19.19 7.29 -1.03
C ARG A 365 20.07 6.32 -1.83
N ARG A 366 21.21 6.76 -2.35
CA ARG A 366 22.17 5.89 -3.06
C ARG A 366 22.83 4.86 -2.14
N SER A 367 23.06 5.19 -0.86
CA SER A 367 23.59 4.26 0.13
C SER A 367 22.58 3.15 0.47
N LEU A 368 21.31 3.50 0.53
CA LEU A 368 20.20 2.56 0.71
C LEU A 368 20.04 1.61 -0.49
N LEU A 369 20.21 2.13 -1.72
CA LEU A 369 20.25 1.31 -2.93
C LEU A 369 21.45 0.36 -2.99
N LYS A 370 22.60 0.73 -2.43
CA LYS A 370 23.76 -0.16 -2.28
C LYS A 370 23.49 -1.27 -1.26
N LEU A 371 22.81 -0.96 -0.15
CA LEU A 371 22.39 -1.94 0.85
C LEU A 371 21.36 -2.94 0.26
N ALA A 372 20.46 -2.48 -0.61
CA ALA A 372 19.52 -3.32 -1.36
C ALA A 372 20.24 -4.31 -2.28
N LYS A 373 21.28 -3.84 -3.00
CA LYS A 373 22.09 -4.69 -3.87
C LYS A 373 22.98 -5.68 -3.11
N ALA A 374 23.27 -5.41 -1.83
CA ALA A 374 24.05 -6.29 -0.96
C ALA A 374 23.18 -7.38 -0.26
N GLY A 375 21.91 -7.54 -0.65
CA GLY A 375 21.03 -8.59 -0.14
C GLY A 375 20.31 -8.27 1.17
N ASN A 376 20.50 -7.09 1.74
CA ASN A 376 19.90 -6.65 3.00
C ASN A 376 18.56 -5.94 2.77
N MET A 377 17.67 -6.60 2.01
CA MET A 377 16.41 -6.02 1.51
C MET A 377 15.43 -5.59 2.60
N GLN A 378 15.53 -6.19 3.76
CA GLN A 378 14.67 -5.87 4.90
C GLN A 378 14.99 -4.51 5.53
N GLU A 379 16.27 -4.19 5.62
CA GLU A 379 16.76 -2.90 6.10
C GLU A 379 16.48 -1.77 5.07
N VAL A 380 16.59 -2.10 3.79
CA VAL A 380 16.31 -1.19 2.67
C VAL A 380 14.83 -0.89 2.55
N ALA A 381 13.97 -1.91 2.67
CA ALA A 381 12.51 -1.71 2.58
C ALA A 381 11.97 -0.87 3.75
N ASN A 382 12.58 -0.98 4.93
CA ASN A 382 12.24 -0.13 6.08
C ASN A 382 12.62 1.35 5.85
N ARG A 383 13.65 1.61 5.07
CA ARG A 383 14.14 2.96 4.78
C ARG A 383 13.55 3.59 3.51
N LEU A 384 13.13 2.79 2.52
CA LEU A 384 12.72 3.28 1.19
C LEU A 384 11.23 3.66 1.04
N ARG A 385 10.39 3.41 2.04
CA ARG A 385 8.95 3.78 1.97
C ARG A 385 8.61 5.15 2.53
N SER A 386 9.58 5.99 2.78
CA SER A 386 9.33 7.40 3.13
C SER A 386 9.30 8.34 1.92
N ASP A 387 8.90 7.84 0.73
CA ASP A 387 8.80 8.68 -0.50
C ASP A 387 7.88 9.90 -0.30
N ILE A 388 6.91 9.82 0.60
CA ILE A 388 6.06 10.95 1.01
C ILE A 388 6.89 12.09 1.65
N TRP A 389 8.03 11.76 2.23
CA TRP A 389 8.93 12.75 2.84
C TRP A 389 9.74 13.52 1.78
N GLU A 390 10.14 12.82 0.70
CA GLU A 390 10.95 13.41 -0.38
C GLU A 390 10.16 14.47 -1.17
N GLU A 391 8.91 14.20 -1.49
CA GLU A 391 8.01 15.16 -2.17
C GLU A 391 7.71 16.38 -1.28
N SER A 392 7.44 16.16 -0.01
CA SER A 392 7.15 17.23 0.97
C SER A 392 8.36 18.15 1.22
N GLU A 393 9.57 17.62 1.25
CA GLU A 393 10.79 18.42 1.45
C GLU A 393 11.22 19.15 0.17
N GLN A 394 10.92 18.59 -0.99
CA GLN A 394 11.18 19.24 -2.27
C GLN A 394 10.24 20.43 -2.49
N GLU A 395 8.96 20.30 -2.17
CA GLU A 395 8.00 21.40 -2.20
C GLU A 395 8.40 22.52 -1.21
N ARG A 396 8.85 22.14 -0.04
CA ARG A 396 9.32 23.06 0.99
C ARG A 396 10.58 23.81 0.55
N PHE A 397 11.51 23.10 -0.08
CA PHE A 397 12.71 23.71 -0.65
C PHE A 397 12.39 24.78 -1.72
N TYR A 398 11.45 24.49 -2.59
CA TYR A 398 11.03 25.47 -3.60
C TYR A 398 10.32 26.66 -2.98
N ALA A 399 9.50 26.47 -1.94
CA ALA A 399 8.84 27.55 -1.25
C ALA A 399 9.84 28.45 -0.50
N ASP A 400 10.79 27.86 0.21
CA ASP A 400 11.86 28.58 0.91
C ASP A 400 12.79 29.34 -0.07
N PHE A 401 13.05 28.75 -1.25
CA PHE A 401 13.80 29.43 -2.32
C PHE A 401 13.03 30.63 -2.86
N ASP A 402 11.78 30.46 -3.17
CA ASP A 402 10.92 31.52 -3.74
C ASP A 402 10.82 32.69 -2.78
N GLU A 403 10.58 32.42 -1.50
CA GLU A 403 10.50 33.45 -0.46
C GLU A 403 11.82 34.19 -0.28
N ALA A 404 12.94 33.47 -0.21
CA ALA A 404 14.27 34.04 -0.07
C ALA A 404 14.63 34.91 -1.28
N PHE A 405 14.30 34.45 -2.48
CA PHE A 405 14.59 35.15 -3.71
C PHE A 405 13.74 36.42 -3.88
N LEU A 406 12.44 36.34 -3.62
CA LEU A 406 11.54 37.49 -3.74
C LEU A 406 11.77 38.54 -2.64
N ASN A 407 12.20 38.10 -1.45
CA ASN A 407 12.67 39.06 -0.43
C ASN A 407 13.89 39.84 -0.88
N LEU A 408 14.71 39.27 -1.76
CA LEU A 408 15.89 39.92 -2.30
C LEU A 408 15.59 40.77 -3.54
N PHE A 409 14.66 40.30 -4.35
CA PHE A 409 14.23 40.93 -5.59
C PHE A 409 12.68 41.09 -5.58
N PRO A 410 12.13 41.99 -4.77
CA PRO A 410 10.69 42.14 -4.61
C PRO A 410 9.91 42.37 -5.89
N ASN A 411 10.50 43.06 -6.83
CA ASN A 411 9.88 43.43 -8.11
C ASN A 411 10.30 42.48 -9.26
N PHE A 412 10.93 41.32 -8.95
CA PHE A 412 11.50 40.47 -10.00
C PHE A 412 10.49 40.03 -11.07
N ILE A 413 9.27 39.68 -10.67
CA ILE A 413 8.24 39.21 -11.61
C ILE A 413 7.80 40.37 -12.53
N GLU A 414 7.65 41.55 -11.99
CA GLU A 414 7.26 42.74 -12.74
C GLU A 414 8.38 43.19 -13.69
N ASP A 415 9.60 43.27 -13.17
CA ASP A 415 10.80 43.64 -13.96
C ASP A 415 11.06 42.63 -15.08
N PHE A 416 10.87 41.32 -14.80
CA PHE A 416 11.05 40.27 -15.79
C PHE A 416 9.97 40.32 -16.87
N ASN A 417 8.71 40.49 -16.51
CA ASN A 417 7.60 40.58 -17.44
C ASN A 417 7.64 41.86 -18.28
N ALA A 418 8.26 42.93 -17.78
CA ALA A 418 8.51 44.15 -18.57
C ALA A 418 9.51 43.92 -19.74
N LEU A 419 10.31 42.87 -19.70
CA LEU A 419 11.24 42.50 -20.78
C LEU A 419 10.61 41.59 -21.84
N LEU A 420 9.41 41.08 -21.60
CA LEU A 420 8.69 40.13 -22.45
C LEU A 420 7.59 40.83 -23.26
N LEU A 421 7.26 40.25 -24.41
CA LEU A 421 6.07 40.65 -25.16
C LEU A 421 4.81 40.34 -24.36
N PRO A 422 3.71 41.10 -24.50
CA PRO A 422 2.50 40.91 -23.70
C PRO A 422 1.91 39.50 -23.77
N GLU A 423 2.10 38.77 -24.88
CA GLU A 423 1.62 37.41 -25.11
C GLU A 423 2.55 36.34 -24.47
N ALA A 424 3.73 36.70 -24.03
CA ALA A 424 4.75 35.83 -23.48
C ALA A 424 4.98 36.06 -21.97
N GLN A 425 4.19 36.90 -21.34
CA GLN A 425 4.34 37.21 -19.90
C GLN A 425 3.99 36.00 -19.03
N ILE A 426 4.79 35.79 -18.02
CA ILE A 426 4.73 34.63 -17.13
C ILE A 426 4.33 35.08 -15.74
N TYR A 427 3.20 34.58 -15.25
CA TYR A 427 2.72 34.82 -13.89
C TYR A 427 2.57 33.51 -13.13
N PRO A 428 2.88 33.47 -11.83
CA PRO A 428 2.63 32.28 -11.00
C PRO A 428 1.14 31.99 -10.91
N LYS A 429 0.77 30.71 -10.84
CA LYS A 429 -0.63 30.29 -10.59
C LYS A 429 -0.97 30.43 -9.11
N ASN A 430 -2.28 30.48 -8.76
CA ASN A 430 -2.76 30.61 -7.39
C ASN A 430 -2.04 29.62 -6.47
N ASP A 431 -1.48 30.13 -5.38
CA ASP A 431 -0.71 29.47 -4.32
C ASP A 431 0.79 29.25 -4.54
N GLU A 432 1.39 29.61 -5.68
CA GLU A 432 2.85 29.56 -5.87
C GLU A 432 3.44 30.98 -5.88
N LEU A 433 4.56 31.20 -5.20
CA LEU A 433 5.29 32.47 -5.23
C LEU A 433 6.04 32.64 -6.56
N LEU A 434 6.66 31.56 -7.06
CA LEU A 434 7.27 31.47 -8.38
C LEU A 434 6.88 30.14 -9.03
N ASN A 435 6.57 30.14 -10.33
CA ASN A 435 6.46 28.91 -11.10
C ASN A 435 7.84 28.40 -11.53
N THR A 436 7.92 27.19 -12.11
CA THR A 436 9.17 26.56 -12.53
C THR A 436 9.96 27.43 -13.51
N GLU A 437 9.28 28.11 -14.43
CA GLU A 437 9.92 28.97 -15.41
C GLU A 437 10.54 30.20 -14.75
N LEU A 438 9.81 30.86 -13.85
CA LEU A 438 10.32 32.01 -13.10
C LEU A 438 11.48 31.61 -12.17
N ARG A 439 11.45 30.40 -11.57
CA ARG A 439 12.57 29.86 -10.78
C ARG A 439 13.83 29.68 -11.63
N VAL A 440 13.69 29.19 -12.86
CA VAL A 440 14.82 29.07 -13.79
C VAL A 440 15.44 30.46 -14.07
N PHE A 441 14.62 31.47 -14.35
CA PHE A 441 15.11 32.82 -14.57
C PHE A 441 15.66 33.47 -13.30
N ALA A 442 15.10 33.15 -12.13
CA ALA A 442 15.65 33.56 -10.85
C ALA A 442 17.05 32.97 -10.62
N LEU A 443 17.30 31.73 -10.96
CA LEU A 443 18.61 31.08 -10.90
C LEU A 443 19.58 31.71 -11.87
N ILE A 444 19.17 32.02 -13.09
CA ILE A 444 20.00 32.76 -14.11
C ILE A 444 20.35 34.15 -13.57
N ARG A 445 19.42 34.86 -12.96
CA ARG A 445 19.65 36.19 -12.34
C ARG A 445 20.68 36.12 -11.21
N LEU A 446 20.70 35.01 -10.47
CA LEU A 446 21.70 34.73 -9.44
C LEU A 446 23.06 34.28 -9.99
N GLY A 447 23.21 34.17 -11.32
CA GLY A 447 24.47 33.87 -11.97
C GLY A 447 24.69 32.40 -12.34
N PHE A 448 23.67 31.53 -12.21
CA PHE A 448 23.75 30.15 -12.69
C PHE A 448 23.71 30.12 -14.22
N LYS A 449 24.81 29.76 -14.87
CA LYS A 449 24.95 29.76 -16.34
C LYS A 449 24.94 28.39 -16.99
N GLU A 450 25.05 27.32 -16.18
CA GLU A 450 25.12 25.95 -16.68
C GLU A 450 23.75 25.31 -16.66
N SER A 451 23.22 24.93 -17.83
CA SER A 451 21.91 24.26 -17.96
C SER A 451 21.77 22.96 -17.10
N LYS A 452 22.87 22.22 -16.90
CA LYS A 452 22.90 21.05 -16.00
C LYS A 452 22.71 21.39 -14.52
N ARG A 453 23.03 22.58 -14.09
CA ARG A 453 22.87 23.07 -12.72
C ARG A 453 21.48 23.62 -12.45
N ILE A 454 20.75 23.95 -13.51
CA ILE A 454 19.39 24.52 -13.46
C ILE A 454 18.35 23.40 -13.58
N ALA A 455 18.68 22.28 -14.22
CA ALA A 455 17.76 21.17 -14.48
C ALA A 455 17.71 20.09 -13.37
N HIS A 456 18.58 20.16 -12.38
CA HIS A 456 18.60 19.33 -11.17
C HIS A 456 18.19 20.13 -9.96
#